data_4341b0f0899c0e38dfa90c58fc9b6c8c
#
_entry.id   4341b0f0899c0e38dfa90c58fc9b6c8c
#
_cell.length_a   1.000
_cell.length_b   1.000
_cell.length_c   1.000
_cell.angle_alpha   90.00
_cell.angle_beta   90.00
_cell.angle_gamma   90.00
#
_symmetry.space_group_name_H-M   'P 1'
#
loop_
_entity.id
_entity.type
_entity.pdbx_description
1 polymer ?
#
loop_
_entity_poly.entity_id
_entity_poly.type
_entity_poly.pdbx_seq_one_letter_code
_entity_poly.pdbx_strand_id
1 'polypeptide(L)'
;MYDIIIIGGGCAGLTAGIYAKEANKSVLILEKMGAGGQLNNIFNVTNYPGFESVNGYELAEKMHLQATRLGAEIKNEEVTQVDFSKDIKIVKTNYNEYMSKNVIIATGASARKLNVYDEENFYGRGLSYCATCDGNLFRNKTVAVVGGGNTSIDDCLYLSNIAKKIYLIHRREVFTANEKELNKVKALEKNDGVVEIKSNMIVTKLFGDNVLKQIELTNTKTNTKETIDVDGLFVAIGRKPDTELFEGMLEFTNEGFIKTNENMETSINGVYAVGDVRNTNLRQIITACADGAIAVSNIVKKN
;
A
#
# COMPACT_ATOMS: atom_id res chain seq x y z
N MET A 1 27.40 7.76 13.81
CA MET A 1 27.19 6.48 13.09
C MET A 1 26.15 5.70 13.85
N TYR A 2 25.13 5.18 13.16
CA TYR A 2 24.04 4.40 13.75
C TYR A 2 24.27 2.90 13.52
N ASP A 3 23.64 2.04 14.34
CA ASP A 3 23.57 0.60 14.05
C ASP A 3 22.61 0.33 12.89
N ILE A 4 21.49 1.09 12.84
CA ILE A 4 20.44 0.94 11.84
C ILE A 4 19.93 2.32 11.41
N ILE A 5 19.85 2.55 10.10
CA ILE A 5 19.08 3.65 9.50
C ILE A 5 17.85 3.07 8.81
N ILE A 6 16.70 3.67 9.07
CA ILE A 6 15.41 3.28 8.48
C ILE A 6 14.95 4.39 7.54
N ILE A 7 14.68 4.05 6.28
CA ILE A 7 14.18 4.99 5.26
C ILE A 7 12.68 4.80 5.12
N GLY A 8 11.90 5.73 5.66
CA GLY A 8 10.44 5.71 5.72
C GLY A 8 9.90 5.47 7.13
N GLY A 9 9.02 6.36 7.57
CA GLY A 9 8.39 6.36 8.89
C GLY A 9 6.94 5.85 8.89
N GLY A 10 6.57 4.95 7.96
CA GLY A 10 5.31 4.23 7.99
C GLY A 10 5.28 3.14 9.07
N CYS A 11 4.19 2.36 9.15
CA CYS A 11 4.03 1.33 10.17
C CYS A 11 5.17 0.29 10.19
N ALA A 12 5.73 -0.07 9.04
CA ALA A 12 6.88 -0.97 8.95
C ALA A 12 8.15 -0.34 9.56
N GLY A 13 8.45 0.91 9.19
CA GLY A 13 9.64 1.62 9.69
C GLY A 13 9.53 1.96 11.17
N LEU A 14 8.37 2.43 11.63
CA LEU A 14 8.12 2.69 13.06
C LEU A 14 8.26 1.42 13.90
N THR A 15 7.70 0.29 13.42
CA THR A 15 7.87 -1.00 14.11
C THR A 15 9.33 -1.44 14.13
N ALA A 16 10.06 -1.31 13.03
CA ALA A 16 11.49 -1.60 13.00
C ALA A 16 12.25 -0.73 14.02
N GLY A 17 11.92 0.56 14.12
CA GLY A 17 12.49 1.47 15.12
C GLY A 17 12.23 1.04 16.56
N ILE A 18 11.00 0.63 16.88
CA ILE A 18 10.60 0.09 18.18
C ILE A 18 11.46 -1.14 18.53
N TYR A 19 11.49 -2.14 17.65
CA TYR A 19 12.25 -3.37 17.87
C TYR A 19 13.77 -3.13 17.98
N ALA A 20 14.30 -2.18 17.19
CA ALA A 20 15.71 -1.80 17.29
C ALA A 20 16.05 -1.20 18.66
N LYS A 21 15.18 -0.37 19.21
CA LYS A 21 15.38 0.22 20.54
C LYS A 21 15.22 -0.80 21.65
N GLU A 22 14.26 -1.72 21.58
CA GLU A 22 14.12 -2.85 22.49
C GLU A 22 15.38 -3.74 22.49
N ALA A 23 16.07 -3.85 21.36
CA ALA A 23 17.33 -4.56 21.23
C ALA A 23 18.56 -3.69 21.56
N ASN A 24 18.42 -2.52 22.19
CA ASN A 24 19.47 -1.57 22.56
C ASN A 24 20.35 -1.12 21.37
N LYS A 25 19.79 -1.04 20.16
CA LYS A 25 20.50 -0.51 18.99
C LYS A 25 20.30 1.00 18.85
N SER A 26 21.32 1.70 18.34
CA SER A 26 21.17 3.08 17.91
C SER A 26 20.43 3.12 16.57
N VAL A 27 19.32 3.84 16.48
CA VAL A 27 18.45 3.86 15.30
C VAL A 27 18.04 5.28 14.91
N LEU A 28 18.12 5.55 13.62
CA LEU A 28 17.62 6.77 12.98
C LEU A 28 16.52 6.39 11.96
N ILE A 29 15.36 7.00 12.07
CA ILE A 29 14.27 6.93 11.09
C ILE A 29 14.24 8.24 10.31
N LEU A 30 14.32 8.16 8.99
CA LEU A 30 14.22 9.29 8.07
C LEU A 30 12.88 9.25 7.35
N GLU A 31 12.07 10.28 7.53
CA GLU A 31 10.74 10.39 6.96
C GLU A 31 10.53 11.77 6.32
N LYS A 32 10.06 11.81 5.07
CA LYS A 32 9.97 13.07 4.31
C LYS A 32 8.77 13.95 4.66
N MET A 33 7.63 13.36 5.06
CA MET A 33 6.35 14.08 5.20
C MET A 33 5.72 14.00 6.60
N GLY A 34 6.39 13.37 7.55
CA GLY A 34 5.83 13.09 8.88
C GLY A 34 5.47 11.63 9.08
N ALA A 35 5.73 11.13 10.30
CA ALA A 35 5.57 9.73 10.63
C ALA A 35 4.12 9.24 10.46
N GLY A 36 3.98 7.98 10.03
CA GLY A 36 2.68 7.32 9.81
C GLY A 36 2.48 6.81 8.37
N GLY A 37 3.10 7.47 7.38
CA GLY A 37 2.97 7.07 5.98
C GLY A 37 1.51 7.01 5.52
N GLN A 38 1.12 5.92 4.86
CA GLN A 38 -0.25 5.75 4.36
C GLN A 38 -1.32 5.70 5.45
N LEU A 39 -0.97 5.34 6.70
CA LEU A 39 -1.92 5.35 7.82
C LEU A 39 -2.59 6.71 8.02
N ASN A 40 -1.87 7.80 7.79
CA ASN A 40 -2.38 9.16 7.96
C ASN A 40 -3.60 9.47 7.08
N ASN A 41 -3.80 8.69 6.01
CA ASN A 41 -4.89 8.89 5.06
C ASN A 41 -6.04 7.87 5.24
N ILE A 42 -5.96 6.96 6.22
CA ILE A 42 -6.99 5.95 6.47
C ILE A 42 -7.92 6.45 7.56
N PHE A 43 -9.19 6.67 7.21
CA PHE A 43 -10.18 7.18 8.17
C PHE A 43 -10.52 6.15 9.26
N ASN A 44 -10.62 4.86 8.89
CA ASN A 44 -11.04 3.82 9.81
C ASN A 44 -10.30 2.50 9.54
N VAL A 45 -9.64 1.95 10.55
CA VAL A 45 -8.93 0.67 10.53
C VAL A 45 -9.67 -0.30 11.45
N THR A 46 -10.19 -1.38 10.90
CA THR A 46 -10.97 -2.41 11.63
C THR A 46 -10.30 -3.78 11.65
N ASN A 47 -9.15 -3.92 11.01
CA ASN A 47 -8.44 -5.18 10.84
C ASN A 47 -7.04 -5.20 11.45
N TYR A 48 -6.75 -4.25 12.36
CA TYR A 48 -5.53 -4.25 13.15
C TYR A 48 -5.81 -4.82 14.53
N PRO A 49 -5.23 -5.98 14.91
CA PRO A 49 -5.50 -6.63 16.20
C PRO A 49 -5.23 -5.72 17.39
N GLY A 50 -6.13 -5.76 18.37
CA GLY A 50 -6.08 -4.91 19.56
C GLY A 50 -7.02 -3.70 19.52
N PHE A 51 -7.64 -3.44 18.36
CA PHE A 51 -8.65 -2.39 18.18
C PHE A 51 -9.85 -2.95 17.42
N GLU A 52 -11.07 -2.72 17.92
CA GLU A 52 -12.27 -2.98 17.12
C GLU A 52 -12.34 -2.03 15.93
N SER A 53 -11.95 -0.78 16.16
CA SER A 53 -11.87 0.28 15.18
C SER A 53 -10.96 1.38 15.71
N VAL A 54 -10.07 1.89 14.87
CA VAL A 54 -9.18 3.02 15.20
C VAL A 54 -8.96 3.87 13.96
N ASN A 55 -8.86 5.20 14.14
CA ASN A 55 -8.45 6.08 13.06
C ASN A 55 -6.98 5.81 12.70
N GLY A 56 -6.65 5.76 11.40
CA GLY A 56 -5.30 5.44 10.96
C GLY A 56 -4.26 6.45 11.44
N TYR A 57 -4.61 7.75 11.45
CA TYR A 57 -3.74 8.80 12.00
C TYR A 57 -3.48 8.59 13.51
N GLU A 58 -4.53 8.25 14.29
CA GLU A 58 -4.38 7.95 15.72
C GLU A 58 -3.48 6.72 15.96
N LEU A 59 -3.62 5.67 15.14
CA LEU A 59 -2.77 4.50 15.21
C LEU A 59 -1.31 4.86 14.87
N ALA A 60 -1.09 5.66 13.83
CA ALA A 60 0.23 6.14 13.43
C ALA A 60 0.89 6.97 14.54
N GLU A 61 0.13 7.87 15.16
CA GLU A 61 0.60 8.70 16.27
C GLU A 61 1.02 7.84 17.48
N LYS A 62 0.22 6.83 17.84
CA LYS A 62 0.56 5.88 18.92
C LYS A 62 1.87 5.15 18.63
N MET A 63 2.07 4.66 17.39
CA MET A 63 3.31 3.99 16.99
C MET A 63 4.50 4.95 17.00
N HIS A 64 4.33 6.18 16.52
CA HIS A 64 5.36 7.23 16.55
C HIS A 64 5.77 7.58 17.98
N LEU A 65 4.80 7.82 18.86
CA LEU A 65 5.06 8.10 20.29
C LEU A 65 5.74 6.92 20.99
N GLN A 66 5.39 5.70 20.65
CA GLN A 66 6.05 4.51 21.21
C GLN A 66 7.51 4.45 20.78
N ALA A 67 7.80 4.62 19.48
CA ALA A 67 9.17 4.62 18.96
C ALA A 67 10.04 5.72 19.61
N THR A 68 9.51 6.95 19.70
CA THR A 68 10.23 8.10 20.29
C THR A 68 10.44 7.95 21.78
N ARG A 69 9.46 7.43 22.55
CA ARG A 69 9.61 7.17 23.98
C ARG A 69 10.67 6.12 24.30
N LEU A 70 10.85 5.13 23.42
CA LEU A 70 11.95 4.17 23.50
C LEU A 70 13.31 4.77 23.09
N GLY A 71 13.31 5.98 22.56
CA GLY A 71 14.53 6.70 22.18
C GLY A 71 14.96 6.49 20.73
N ALA A 72 14.04 6.10 19.82
CA ALA A 72 14.32 6.16 18.39
C ALA A 72 14.43 7.63 17.95
N GLU A 73 15.50 7.96 17.23
CA GLU A 73 15.63 9.28 16.61
C GLU A 73 14.84 9.30 15.30
N ILE A 74 13.91 10.25 15.16
CA ILE A 74 13.10 10.41 13.95
C ILE A 74 13.33 11.82 13.41
N LYS A 75 13.72 11.91 12.14
CA LYS A 75 13.96 13.19 11.48
C LYS A 75 13.08 13.35 10.26
N ASN A 76 12.51 14.56 10.13
CA ASN A 76 11.76 14.98 8.95
C ASN A 76 12.75 15.41 7.86
N GLU A 77 13.34 14.44 7.19
CA GLU A 77 14.33 14.65 6.14
C GLU A 77 14.05 13.69 4.98
N GLU A 78 14.12 14.21 3.77
CA GLU A 78 13.99 13.41 2.56
C GLU A 78 15.33 12.80 2.17
N VAL A 79 15.38 11.46 2.05
CA VAL A 79 16.56 10.77 1.53
C VAL A 79 16.64 10.99 0.03
N THR A 80 17.78 11.53 -0.43
CA THR A 80 18.01 11.91 -1.83
C THR A 80 19.03 11.03 -2.53
N GLN A 81 19.93 10.38 -1.76
CA GLN A 81 20.95 9.50 -2.31
C GLN A 81 21.36 8.44 -1.27
N VAL A 82 21.74 7.26 -1.75
CA VAL A 82 22.30 6.19 -0.93
C VAL A 82 23.55 5.62 -1.58
N ASP A 83 24.49 5.12 -0.75
CA ASP A 83 25.62 4.30 -1.20
C ASP A 83 25.70 3.04 -0.34
N PHE A 84 25.42 1.91 -0.96
CA PHE A 84 25.42 0.59 -0.33
C PHE A 84 26.63 -0.28 -0.74
N SER A 85 27.60 0.27 -1.45
CA SER A 85 28.73 -0.46 -2.03
C SER A 85 29.74 -0.98 -1.00
N LYS A 86 29.74 -0.41 0.22
CA LYS A 86 30.68 -0.75 1.30
C LYS A 86 29.94 -1.34 2.51
N ASP A 87 30.71 -1.89 3.47
CA ASP A 87 30.13 -2.40 4.73
C ASP A 87 29.40 -1.29 5.50
N ILE A 88 30.01 -0.11 5.59
CA ILE A 88 29.32 1.07 6.14
C ILE A 88 28.51 1.71 5.03
N LYS A 89 27.18 1.72 5.21
CA LYS A 89 26.23 2.31 4.29
C LYS A 89 26.13 3.82 4.53
N ILE A 90 25.99 4.57 3.44
CA ILE A 90 25.84 6.02 3.49
C ILE A 90 24.43 6.35 3.00
N VAL A 91 23.72 7.19 3.77
CA VAL A 91 22.39 7.71 3.45
C VAL A 91 22.45 9.23 3.50
N LYS A 92 22.20 9.89 2.36
CA LYS A 92 22.18 11.36 2.25
C LYS A 92 20.75 11.83 2.18
N THR A 93 20.49 12.90 2.88
CA THR A 93 19.23 13.63 2.85
C THR A 93 19.41 14.99 2.16
N ASN A 94 18.35 15.73 2.05
CA ASN A 94 18.37 17.13 1.63
C ASN A 94 19.15 18.05 2.57
N TYR A 95 19.51 17.60 3.79
CA TYR A 95 20.22 18.41 4.81
C TYR A 95 21.52 17.79 5.30
N ASN A 96 21.60 16.46 5.40
CA ASN A 96 22.67 15.77 6.12
C ASN A 96 23.12 14.50 5.42
N GLU A 97 24.27 13.97 5.88
CA GLU A 97 24.77 12.64 5.52
C GLU A 97 24.88 11.79 6.78
N TYR A 98 24.37 10.57 6.71
CA TYR A 98 24.36 9.61 7.81
C TYR A 98 25.02 8.30 7.41
N MET A 99 25.64 7.63 8.38
CA MET A 99 26.32 6.35 8.20
C MET A 99 25.76 5.29 9.14
N SER A 100 25.60 4.07 8.65
CA SER A 100 25.21 2.91 9.45
C SER A 100 25.78 1.61 8.92
N LYS A 101 25.77 0.57 9.76
CA LYS A 101 26.07 -0.81 9.33
C LYS A 101 24.91 -1.43 8.57
N ASN A 102 23.68 -1.12 8.97
CA ASN A 102 22.49 -1.69 8.40
C ASN A 102 21.51 -0.59 7.95
N VAL A 103 20.84 -0.81 6.82
CA VAL A 103 19.75 0.05 6.32
C VAL A 103 18.51 -0.79 6.13
N ILE A 104 17.36 -0.27 6.62
CA ILE A 104 16.05 -0.84 6.38
C ILE A 104 15.27 0.10 5.46
N ILE A 105 14.89 -0.37 4.29
CA ILE A 105 14.06 0.35 3.32
C ILE A 105 12.60 0.08 3.65
N ALA A 106 11.86 1.11 4.07
CA ALA A 106 10.47 1.06 4.48
C ALA A 106 9.62 2.12 3.75
N THR A 107 10.00 2.47 2.51
CA THR A 107 9.41 3.55 1.71
C THR A 107 7.98 3.27 1.25
N GLY A 108 7.54 2.01 1.30
CA GLY A 108 6.17 1.62 0.99
C GLY A 108 5.86 1.55 -0.51
N ALA A 109 4.56 1.59 -0.83
CA ALA A 109 4.06 1.60 -2.21
C ALA A 109 2.75 2.37 -2.28
N SER A 110 2.59 3.20 -3.29
CA SER A 110 1.38 3.96 -3.54
C SER A 110 0.43 3.25 -4.52
N ALA A 111 -0.87 3.43 -4.36
CA ALA A 111 -1.83 2.97 -5.33
C ALA A 111 -1.69 3.76 -6.63
N ARG A 112 -1.85 3.10 -7.77
CA ARG A 112 -1.95 3.78 -9.07
C ARG A 112 -3.29 4.49 -9.14
N LYS A 113 -3.27 5.78 -9.47
CA LYS A 113 -4.46 6.60 -9.64
C LYS A 113 -5.10 6.37 -11.01
N LEU A 114 -6.41 6.62 -11.11
CA LEU A 114 -7.13 6.64 -12.39
C LEU A 114 -6.69 7.82 -13.26
N ASN A 115 -6.19 8.88 -12.63
CA ASN A 115 -5.83 10.17 -13.25
C ASN A 115 -7.06 10.85 -13.91
N VAL A 116 -8.20 10.77 -13.26
CA VAL A 116 -9.41 11.51 -13.63
C VAL A 116 -9.54 12.78 -12.78
N TYR A 117 -10.25 13.77 -13.32
CA TYR A 117 -10.50 15.02 -12.60
C TYR A 117 -11.24 14.77 -11.28
N ASP A 118 -10.86 15.48 -10.23
CA ASP A 118 -11.42 15.38 -8.86
C ASP A 118 -11.23 14.02 -8.13
N GLU A 119 -10.40 13.12 -8.64
CA GLU A 119 -10.14 11.83 -7.98
C GLU A 119 -9.73 11.99 -6.51
N GLU A 120 -8.88 12.98 -6.21
CA GLU A 120 -8.41 13.23 -4.85
C GLU A 120 -9.52 13.73 -3.91
N ASN A 121 -10.47 14.51 -4.43
CA ASN A 121 -11.58 15.02 -3.64
C ASN A 121 -12.56 13.92 -3.21
N PHE A 122 -12.65 12.83 -3.97
CA PHE A 122 -13.48 11.68 -3.62
C PHE A 122 -12.76 10.60 -2.82
N TYR A 123 -11.43 10.70 -2.65
CA TYR A 123 -10.68 9.76 -1.81
C TYR A 123 -11.19 9.82 -0.36
N GLY A 124 -11.58 8.64 0.19
CA GLY A 124 -12.26 8.52 1.49
C GLY A 124 -13.71 9.04 1.52
N ARG A 125 -14.22 9.52 0.38
CA ARG A 125 -15.60 10.02 0.21
C ARG A 125 -16.34 9.27 -0.90
N GLY A 126 -16.18 7.95 -0.93
CA GLY A 126 -16.75 7.07 -1.93
C GLY A 126 -15.69 6.47 -2.87
N LEU A 127 -14.50 7.02 -2.98
CA LEU A 127 -13.38 6.40 -3.69
C LEU A 127 -12.39 5.80 -2.69
N SER A 128 -11.98 4.56 -2.94
CA SER A 128 -11.02 3.82 -2.13
C SER A 128 -10.03 3.04 -3.02
N TYR A 129 -8.84 2.77 -2.47
CA TYR A 129 -7.82 1.90 -3.07
C TYR A 129 -7.63 0.60 -2.28
N CYS A 130 -8.53 0.30 -1.33
CA CYS A 130 -8.44 -0.89 -0.47
C CYS A 130 -9.83 -1.44 -0.13
N ALA A 131 -10.27 -2.48 -0.83
CA ALA A 131 -11.57 -3.10 -0.58
C ALA A 131 -11.65 -3.74 0.81
N THR A 132 -10.59 -4.39 1.27
CA THR A 132 -10.54 -5.03 2.60
C THR A 132 -10.51 -4.01 3.75
N CYS A 133 -10.07 -2.76 3.50
CA CYS A 133 -10.09 -1.69 4.49
C CYS A 133 -11.49 -1.06 4.61
N ASP A 134 -12.06 -0.66 3.48
CA ASP A 134 -13.22 0.22 3.42
C ASP A 134 -14.52 -0.49 3.01
N GLY A 135 -14.44 -1.73 2.54
CA GLY A 135 -15.58 -2.47 1.95
C GLY A 135 -16.80 -2.54 2.88
N ASN A 136 -16.58 -2.67 4.19
CA ASN A 136 -17.68 -2.72 5.17
C ASN A 136 -18.54 -1.43 5.22
N LEU A 137 -18.00 -0.27 4.80
CA LEU A 137 -18.75 0.99 4.70
C LEU A 137 -19.81 0.95 3.59
N PHE A 138 -19.69 -0.02 2.68
CA PHE A 138 -20.54 -0.18 1.50
C PHE A 138 -21.49 -1.39 1.60
N ARG A 139 -21.80 -1.83 2.81
CA ARG A 139 -22.75 -2.92 3.05
C ARG A 139 -24.13 -2.60 2.46
N ASN A 140 -24.65 -3.53 1.65
CA ASN A 140 -25.92 -3.40 0.92
C ASN A 140 -25.99 -2.21 -0.06
N LYS A 141 -24.84 -1.69 -0.50
CA LYS A 141 -24.72 -0.60 -1.47
C LYS A 141 -24.27 -1.09 -2.84
N THR A 142 -24.35 -0.21 -3.83
CA THR A 142 -23.83 -0.44 -5.19
C THR A 142 -22.41 0.11 -5.29
N VAL A 143 -21.47 -0.74 -5.70
CA VAL A 143 -20.07 -0.33 -5.84
C VAL A 143 -19.52 -0.69 -7.21
N ALA A 144 -18.43 -0.01 -7.60
CA ALA A 144 -17.63 -0.35 -8.76
C ALA A 144 -16.23 -0.77 -8.34
N VAL A 145 -15.65 -1.75 -9.02
CA VAL A 145 -14.24 -2.17 -8.89
C VAL A 145 -13.57 -1.97 -10.25
N VAL A 146 -12.49 -1.20 -10.28
CA VAL A 146 -11.74 -0.94 -11.53
C VAL A 146 -10.44 -1.71 -11.51
N GLY A 147 -10.26 -2.60 -12.47
CA GLY A 147 -9.04 -3.38 -12.63
C GLY A 147 -9.26 -4.64 -13.47
N GLY A 148 -8.22 -5.41 -13.68
CA GLY A 148 -8.29 -6.67 -14.46
C GLY A 148 -7.22 -7.68 -14.06
N GLY A 149 -6.47 -7.41 -12.99
CA GLY A 149 -5.50 -8.31 -12.37
C GLY A 149 -6.06 -9.03 -11.14
N ASN A 150 -5.25 -9.84 -10.47
CA ASN A 150 -5.64 -10.62 -9.30
C ASN A 150 -6.28 -9.74 -8.22
N THR A 151 -5.67 -8.61 -7.88
CA THR A 151 -6.20 -7.69 -6.85
C THR A 151 -7.65 -7.28 -7.11
N SER A 152 -8.00 -6.91 -8.35
CA SER A 152 -9.37 -6.50 -8.67
C SER A 152 -10.37 -7.64 -8.58
N ILE A 153 -9.95 -8.87 -8.88
CA ILE A 153 -10.77 -10.07 -8.75
C ILE A 153 -10.97 -10.43 -7.28
N ASP A 154 -9.90 -10.40 -6.49
CA ASP A 154 -9.96 -10.65 -5.04
C ASP A 154 -10.85 -9.62 -4.33
N ASP A 155 -10.71 -8.33 -4.69
CA ASP A 155 -11.54 -7.24 -4.20
C ASP A 155 -13.02 -7.46 -4.57
N CYS A 156 -13.31 -7.88 -5.81
CA CYS A 156 -14.65 -8.17 -6.27
C CYS A 156 -15.27 -9.35 -5.49
N LEU A 157 -14.51 -10.44 -5.29
CA LEU A 157 -14.95 -11.60 -4.50
C LEU A 157 -15.17 -11.24 -3.03
N TYR A 158 -14.30 -10.41 -2.45
CA TYR A 158 -14.48 -9.92 -1.09
C TYR A 158 -15.76 -9.09 -0.95
N LEU A 159 -15.95 -8.11 -1.85
CA LEU A 159 -17.10 -7.21 -1.85
C LEU A 159 -18.40 -7.92 -2.17
N SER A 160 -18.41 -9.05 -2.89
CA SER A 160 -19.63 -9.81 -3.20
C SER A 160 -20.34 -10.35 -1.96
N ASN A 161 -19.65 -10.48 -0.84
CA ASN A 161 -20.23 -10.84 0.45
C ASN A 161 -20.80 -9.64 1.25
N ILE A 162 -20.62 -8.43 0.72
CA ILE A 162 -20.88 -7.18 1.47
C ILE A 162 -21.85 -6.28 0.69
N ALA A 163 -21.55 -6.03 -0.59
CA ALA A 163 -22.28 -5.10 -1.43
C ALA A 163 -23.56 -5.73 -2.01
N LYS A 164 -24.52 -4.88 -2.37
CA LYS A 164 -25.75 -5.28 -3.07
C LYS A 164 -25.50 -5.55 -4.56
N LYS A 165 -24.67 -4.73 -5.18
CA LYS A 165 -24.32 -4.79 -6.61
C LYS A 165 -22.88 -4.35 -6.82
N ILE A 166 -22.18 -5.01 -7.72
CA ILE A 166 -20.80 -4.70 -8.07
C ILE A 166 -20.68 -4.57 -9.59
N TYR A 167 -20.12 -3.45 -10.06
CA TYR A 167 -19.68 -3.30 -11.43
C TYR A 167 -18.17 -3.57 -11.49
N LEU A 168 -17.75 -4.68 -12.14
CA LEU A 168 -16.33 -4.95 -12.38
C LEU A 168 -15.92 -4.34 -13.73
N ILE A 169 -15.17 -3.25 -13.68
CA ILE A 169 -14.82 -2.45 -14.85
C ILE A 169 -13.40 -2.77 -15.29
N HIS A 170 -13.24 -3.21 -16.54
CA HIS A 170 -11.92 -3.50 -17.10
C HIS A 170 -11.76 -2.88 -18.49
N ARG A 171 -10.59 -2.24 -18.71
CA ARG A 171 -10.27 -1.53 -19.95
C ARG A 171 -10.08 -2.42 -21.18
N ARG A 172 -9.97 -3.73 -21.01
CA ARG A 172 -9.78 -4.72 -22.08
C ARG A 172 -10.85 -5.81 -21.97
N GLU A 173 -10.92 -6.65 -22.98
CA GLU A 173 -11.79 -7.82 -22.99
C GLU A 173 -11.21 -8.96 -22.13
N VAL A 174 -9.88 -9.12 -22.21
CA VAL A 174 -9.16 -10.21 -21.53
C VAL A 174 -8.59 -9.71 -20.21
N PHE A 175 -8.94 -10.40 -19.13
CA PHE A 175 -8.38 -10.19 -17.80
C PHE A 175 -7.00 -10.82 -17.69
N THR A 176 -6.11 -10.25 -16.88
CA THR A 176 -4.78 -10.78 -16.57
C THR A 176 -4.75 -11.54 -15.25
N ALA A 177 -5.88 -11.64 -14.57
CA ALA A 177 -6.05 -12.37 -13.32
C ALA A 177 -6.00 -13.87 -13.51
N ASN A 178 -5.79 -14.60 -12.41
CA ASN A 178 -5.87 -16.04 -12.35
C ASN A 178 -7.25 -16.52 -12.84
N GLU A 179 -7.28 -17.43 -13.79
CA GLU A 179 -8.50 -17.91 -14.43
C GLU A 179 -9.47 -18.58 -13.44
N LYS A 180 -8.96 -19.32 -12.47
CA LYS A 180 -9.78 -19.97 -11.44
C LYS A 180 -10.59 -18.97 -10.62
N GLU A 181 -9.95 -17.88 -10.18
CA GLU A 181 -10.63 -16.83 -9.39
C GLU A 181 -11.55 -15.97 -10.27
N LEU A 182 -11.15 -15.68 -11.50
CA LEU A 182 -12.01 -14.99 -12.48
C LEU A 182 -13.29 -15.78 -12.77
N ASN A 183 -13.20 -17.11 -12.86
CA ASN A 183 -14.37 -17.96 -13.09
C ASN A 183 -15.37 -17.93 -11.91
N LYS A 184 -14.91 -17.72 -10.68
CA LYS A 184 -15.80 -17.47 -9.54
C LYS A 184 -16.59 -16.17 -9.72
N VAL A 185 -15.92 -15.10 -10.15
CA VAL A 185 -16.59 -13.80 -10.42
C VAL A 185 -17.62 -13.92 -11.55
N LYS A 186 -17.28 -14.62 -12.64
CA LYS A 186 -18.22 -14.90 -13.74
C LYS A 186 -19.42 -15.73 -13.28
N ALA A 187 -19.23 -16.64 -12.32
CA ALA A 187 -20.32 -17.41 -11.74
C ALA A 187 -21.29 -16.52 -10.93
N LEU A 188 -20.76 -15.55 -10.17
CA LEU A 188 -21.60 -14.55 -9.46
C LEU A 188 -22.40 -13.67 -10.43
N GLU A 189 -21.83 -13.32 -11.58
CA GLU A 189 -22.55 -12.58 -12.62
C GLU A 189 -23.74 -13.40 -13.16
N LYS A 190 -23.48 -14.67 -13.48
CA LYS A 190 -24.46 -15.55 -14.13
C LYS A 190 -25.58 -16.02 -13.18
N ASN A 191 -25.25 -16.36 -11.94
CA ASN A 191 -26.17 -17.04 -11.02
C ASN A 191 -26.96 -16.04 -10.15
N ASP A 192 -26.26 -15.06 -9.59
CA ASP A 192 -26.82 -14.19 -8.55
C ASP A 192 -27.06 -12.76 -9.02
N GLY A 193 -26.46 -12.36 -10.15
CA GLY A 193 -26.55 -11.01 -10.69
C GLY A 193 -25.95 -9.91 -9.80
N VAL A 194 -25.23 -10.33 -8.73
CA VAL A 194 -24.57 -9.39 -7.80
C VAL A 194 -23.41 -8.68 -8.51
N VAL A 195 -22.73 -9.36 -9.42
CA VAL A 195 -21.64 -8.79 -10.22
C VAL A 195 -22.15 -8.51 -11.64
N GLU A 196 -21.69 -7.44 -12.24
CA GLU A 196 -21.84 -7.14 -13.66
C GLU A 196 -20.46 -6.75 -14.21
N ILE A 197 -19.99 -7.51 -15.20
CA ILE A 197 -18.68 -7.28 -15.81
C ILE A 197 -18.81 -6.30 -16.97
N LYS A 198 -18.14 -5.16 -16.87
CA LYS A 198 -18.05 -4.13 -17.90
C LYS A 198 -16.67 -4.13 -18.55
N SER A 199 -16.51 -4.99 -19.56
CA SER A 199 -15.28 -5.09 -20.35
C SER A 199 -15.15 -3.95 -21.38
N ASN A 200 -13.91 -3.60 -21.74
CA ASN A 200 -13.57 -2.52 -22.65
C ASN A 200 -14.08 -1.13 -22.17
N MET A 201 -14.14 -0.94 -20.85
CA MET A 201 -14.60 0.30 -20.24
C MET A 201 -13.53 0.90 -19.34
N ILE A 202 -13.43 2.21 -19.35
CA ILE A 202 -12.59 3.02 -18.46
C ILE A 202 -13.46 4.05 -17.73
N VAL A 203 -13.13 4.35 -16.50
CA VAL A 203 -13.72 5.49 -15.77
C VAL A 203 -13.10 6.77 -16.31
N THR A 204 -13.92 7.73 -16.72
CA THR A 204 -13.48 9.00 -17.29
C THR A 204 -13.89 10.22 -16.49
N LYS A 205 -14.96 10.13 -15.67
CA LYS A 205 -15.37 11.19 -14.76
C LYS A 205 -16.01 10.62 -13.50
N LEU A 206 -15.93 11.40 -12.45
CA LEU A 206 -16.54 11.16 -11.15
C LEU A 206 -17.55 12.28 -10.89
N PHE A 207 -18.71 11.92 -10.32
CA PHE A 207 -19.75 12.89 -10.00
C PHE A 207 -20.26 12.69 -8.58
N GLY A 208 -20.52 13.80 -7.91
CA GLY A 208 -21.06 13.89 -6.56
C GLY A 208 -20.76 15.26 -5.98
N ASP A 209 -21.44 15.63 -4.91
CA ASP A 209 -21.17 16.89 -4.19
C ASP A 209 -20.07 16.68 -3.14
N ASN A 210 -20.44 16.08 -2.00
CA ASN A 210 -19.50 15.77 -0.91
C ASN A 210 -19.01 14.33 -0.91
N VAL A 211 -19.78 13.43 -1.55
CA VAL A 211 -19.48 12.01 -1.69
C VAL A 211 -19.75 11.57 -3.12
N LEU A 212 -19.06 10.54 -3.56
CA LEU A 212 -19.26 9.93 -4.88
C LEU A 212 -20.69 9.38 -5.01
N LYS A 213 -21.36 9.66 -6.16
CA LYS A 213 -22.69 9.18 -6.48
C LYS A 213 -22.79 8.50 -7.84
N GLN A 214 -21.98 8.94 -8.79
CA GLN A 214 -22.00 8.41 -10.16
C GLN A 214 -20.59 8.41 -10.75
N ILE A 215 -20.39 7.53 -11.73
CA ILE A 215 -19.18 7.50 -12.56
C ILE A 215 -19.55 7.47 -14.04
N GLU A 216 -18.82 8.22 -14.86
CA GLU A 216 -18.90 8.11 -16.34
C GLU A 216 -17.90 7.06 -16.79
N LEU A 217 -18.39 6.12 -17.59
CA LEU A 217 -17.61 5.10 -18.26
C LEU A 217 -17.53 5.43 -19.75
N THR A 218 -16.34 5.26 -20.34
CA THR A 218 -16.13 5.37 -21.78
C THR A 218 -15.65 4.04 -22.32
N ASN A 219 -16.33 3.56 -23.37
CA ASN A 219 -15.93 2.33 -24.05
C ASN A 219 -14.66 2.57 -24.88
N THR A 220 -13.63 1.76 -24.66
CA THR A 220 -12.31 1.90 -25.29
C THR A 220 -12.27 1.53 -26.77
N LYS A 221 -13.31 0.82 -27.28
CA LYS A 221 -13.42 0.41 -28.70
C LYS A 221 -14.33 1.34 -29.51
N THR A 222 -15.45 1.78 -28.90
CA THR A 222 -16.49 2.54 -29.61
C THR A 222 -16.54 4.01 -29.25
N ASN A 223 -15.82 4.42 -28.18
CA ASN A 223 -15.88 5.76 -27.58
C ASN A 223 -17.30 6.16 -27.08
N THR A 224 -18.24 5.22 -27.00
CA THR A 224 -19.55 5.48 -26.40
C THR A 224 -19.41 5.66 -24.89
N LYS A 225 -20.27 6.53 -24.32
CA LYS A 225 -20.29 6.87 -22.92
C LYS A 225 -21.55 6.39 -22.25
N GLU A 226 -21.42 5.95 -21.01
CA GLU A 226 -22.54 5.69 -20.12
C GLU A 226 -22.24 6.22 -18.73
N THR A 227 -23.26 6.60 -17.98
CA THR A 227 -23.14 7.00 -16.57
C THR A 227 -23.89 5.97 -15.72
N ILE A 228 -23.23 5.51 -14.65
CA ILE A 228 -23.84 4.55 -13.72
C ILE A 228 -23.82 5.12 -12.31
N ASP A 229 -24.86 4.80 -11.54
CA ASP A 229 -24.98 5.15 -10.13
C ASP A 229 -24.12 4.19 -9.31
N VAL A 230 -23.29 4.75 -8.40
CA VAL A 230 -22.49 3.99 -7.46
C VAL A 230 -22.38 4.74 -6.13
N ASP A 231 -22.40 4.00 -5.03
CA ASP A 231 -22.10 4.53 -3.70
C ASP A 231 -20.59 4.51 -3.41
N GLY A 232 -19.84 3.66 -4.11
CA GLY A 232 -18.40 3.50 -3.94
C GLY A 232 -17.66 3.04 -5.18
N LEU A 233 -16.40 3.45 -5.28
CA LEU A 233 -15.48 3.09 -6.36
C LEU A 233 -14.16 2.58 -5.75
N PHE A 234 -13.85 1.32 -6.01
CA PHE A 234 -12.59 0.70 -5.59
C PHE A 234 -11.62 0.63 -6.78
N VAL A 235 -10.46 1.26 -6.64
CA VAL A 235 -9.45 1.37 -7.69
C VAL A 235 -8.35 0.34 -7.46
N ALA A 236 -8.38 -0.74 -8.25
CA ALA A 236 -7.48 -1.90 -8.15
C ALA A 236 -6.65 -2.10 -9.44
N ILE A 237 -6.03 -1.02 -9.94
CA ILE A 237 -5.23 -1.02 -11.18
C ILE A 237 -3.74 -1.19 -10.95
N GLY A 238 -3.36 -1.65 -9.75
CA GLY A 238 -2.01 -1.95 -9.32
C GLY A 238 -1.44 -0.91 -8.34
N ARG A 239 -0.25 -1.22 -7.84
CA ARG A 239 0.52 -0.35 -6.95
C ARG A 239 1.85 -0.02 -7.60
N LYS A 240 2.44 1.10 -7.22
CA LYS A 240 3.79 1.51 -7.58
C LYS A 240 4.61 1.56 -6.29
N PRO A 241 5.63 0.69 -6.14
CA PRO A 241 6.53 0.80 -4.99
C PRO A 241 7.42 2.03 -5.13
N ASP A 242 7.75 2.66 -4.00
CA ASP A 242 8.61 3.84 -3.95
C ASP A 242 10.08 3.38 -3.91
N THR A 243 10.61 3.00 -5.08
CA THR A 243 11.91 2.33 -5.26
C THR A 243 12.90 3.09 -6.14
N GLU A 244 12.54 4.23 -6.69
CA GLU A 244 13.34 4.99 -7.65
C GLU A 244 14.76 5.28 -7.12
N LEU A 245 14.89 5.53 -5.81
CA LEU A 245 16.17 5.82 -5.15
C LEU A 245 17.16 4.64 -5.20
N PHE A 246 16.67 3.41 -5.39
CA PHE A 246 17.44 2.17 -5.30
C PHE A 246 17.62 1.49 -6.67
N GLU A 247 17.18 2.12 -7.74
CA GLU A 247 17.31 1.58 -9.11
C GLU A 247 18.79 1.33 -9.46
N GLY A 248 19.05 0.19 -10.09
CA GLY A 248 20.40 -0.23 -10.47
C GLY A 248 21.26 -0.75 -9.33
N MET A 249 20.78 -0.73 -8.06
CA MET A 249 21.53 -1.22 -6.90
C MET A 249 21.00 -2.55 -6.38
N LEU A 250 19.67 -2.73 -6.34
CA LEU A 250 19.00 -3.89 -5.78
C LEU A 250 18.35 -4.75 -6.86
N GLU A 251 17.96 -5.96 -6.49
CA GLU A 251 17.14 -6.80 -7.35
C GLU A 251 15.65 -6.48 -7.17
N PHE A 252 14.92 -6.41 -8.31
CA PHE A 252 13.50 -6.10 -8.34
C PHE A 252 12.68 -7.21 -9.00
N THR A 253 11.39 -7.27 -8.66
CA THR A 253 10.40 -8.02 -9.44
C THR A 253 10.09 -7.28 -10.75
N ASN A 254 9.39 -7.94 -11.67
CA ASN A 254 8.94 -7.29 -12.92
C ASN A 254 8.01 -6.09 -12.67
N GLU A 255 7.34 -6.05 -11.52
CA GLU A 255 6.46 -4.95 -11.10
C GLU A 255 7.20 -3.82 -10.38
N GLY A 256 8.51 -3.95 -10.15
CA GLY A 256 9.38 -2.95 -9.52
C GLY A 256 9.48 -3.05 -7.99
N PHE A 257 8.94 -4.09 -7.35
CA PHE A 257 9.10 -4.32 -5.92
C PHE A 257 10.49 -4.88 -5.59
N ILE A 258 11.08 -4.46 -4.47
CA ILE A 258 12.38 -4.99 -4.01
C ILE A 258 12.23 -6.48 -3.69
N LYS A 259 13.09 -7.32 -4.26
CA LYS A 259 13.16 -8.74 -3.90
C LYS A 259 13.82 -8.91 -2.55
N THR A 260 13.16 -9.66 -1.67
CA THR A 260 13.71 -10.07 -0.38
C THR A 260 13.46 -11.55 -0.14
N ASN A 261 14.29 -12.14 0.71
CA ASN A 261 14.00 -13.44 1.30
C ASN A 261 13.02 -13.31 2.49
N GLU A 262 12.75 -14.43 3.18
CA GLU A 262 11.88 -14.49 4.37
C GLU A 262 12.44 -13.72 5.59
N ASN A 263 13.73 -13.43 5.60
CA ASN A 263 14.43 -12.64 6.61
C ASN A 263 14.46 -11.13 6.29
N MET A 264 13.73 -10.69 5.28
CA MET A 264 13.68 -9.31 4.78
C MET A 264 15.00 -8.82 4.17
N GLU A 265 15.95 -9.70 3.88
CA GLU A 265 17.24 -9.36 3.29
C GLU A 265 17.09 -9.12 1.79
N THR A 266 17.73 -8.06 1.30
CA THR A 266 17.85 -7.75 -0.12
C THR A 266 19.06 -8.46 -0.75
N SER A 267 19.36 -8.16 -2.00
CA SER A 267 20.57 -8.64 -2.69
C SER A 267 21.90 -8.07 -2.13
N ILE A 268 21.83 -7.05 -1.26
CA ILE A 268 23.00 -6.41 -0.66
C ILE A 268 23.06 -6.71 0.84
N ASN A 269 24.19 -7.23 1.31
CA ASN A 269 24.41 -7.50 2.74
C ASN A 269 24.27 -6.21 3.59
N GLY A 270 23.55 -6.30 4.71
CA GLY A 270 23.26 -5.17 5.59
C GLY A 270 22.15 -4.24 5.07
N VAL A 271 21.49 -4.59 3.94
CA VAL A 271 20.35 -3.84 3.41
C VAL A 271 19.11 -4.73 3.41
N TYR A 272 18.04 -4.24 4.04
CA TYR A 272 16.77 -4.93 4.23
C TYR A 272 15.65 -4.11 3.60
N ALA A 273 14.56 -4.76 3.19
CA ALA A 273 13.35 -4.07 2.75
C ALA A 273 12.13 -4.67 3.46
N VAL A 274 11.21 -3.80 3.92
CA VAL A 274 10.08 -4.16 4.77
C VAL A 274 8.79 -3.47 4.33
N GLY A 275 7.66 -4.14 4.53
CA GLY A 275 6.35 -3.62 4.18
C GLY A 275 6.08 -3.63 2.67
N ASP A 276 5.27 -2.68 2.23
CA ASP A 276 4.70 -2.67 0.89
C ASP A 276 5.70 -2.47 -0.25
N VAL A 277 6.91 -2.00 0.04
CA VAL A 277 7.97 -1.76 -0.96
C VAL A 277 8.57 -3.05 -1.52
N ARG A 278 8.43 -4.16 -0.80
CA ARG A 278 9.01 -5.46 -1.17
C ARG A 278 8.01 -6.41 -1.83
N ASN A 279 8.53 -7.51 -2.37
CA ASN A 279 7.77 -8.63 -2.88
C ASN A 279 7.00 -9.33 -1.73
N THR A 280 5.77 -8.93 -1.50
CA THR A 280 4.88 -9.55 -0.49
C THR A 280 3.53 -9.92 -1.09
N ASN A 281 2.92 -11.00 -0.60
CA ASN A 281 1.61 -11.45 -1.06
C ASN A 281 0.47 -10.63 -0.44
N LEU A 282 0.68 -10.09 0.76
CA LEU A 282 -0.34 -9.36 1.50
C LEU A 282 0.22 -8.01 1.96
N ARG A 283 -0.43 -6.92 1.54
CA ARG A 283 -0.09 -5.53 1.91
C ARG A 283 -1.10 -5.02 2.90
N GLN A 284 -0.80 -5.17 4.17
CA GLN A 284 -1.62 -4.75 5.30
C GLN A 284 -0.73 -4.16 6.40
N ILE A 285 -1.32 -3.38 7.31
CA ILE A 285 -0.61 -2.78 8.44
C ILE A 285 0.12 -3.86 9.25
N ILE A 286 -0.58 -4.95 9.57
CA ILE A 286 -0.03 -6.03 10.41
C ILE A 286 1.14 -6.74 9.75
N THR A 287 1.10 -7.01 8.43
CA THR A 287 2.20 -7.65 7.72
C THR A 287 3.40 -6.71 7.58
N ALA A 288 3.16 -5.43 7.35
CA ALA A 288 4.22 -4.42 7.31
C ALA A 288 4.92 -4.27 8.67
N CYS A 289 4.17 -4.29 9.79
CA CYS A 289 4.74 -4.33 11.14
C CYS A 289 5.56 -5.61 11.37
N ALA A 290 5.03 -6.77 10.96
CA ALA A 290 5.74 -8.04 11.09
C ALA A 290 7.08 -8.03 10.35
N ASP A 291 7.10 -7.50 9.12
CA ASP A 291 8.34 -7.36 8.33
C ASP A 291 9.39 -6.52 9.08
N GLY A 292 8.99 -5.38 9.66
CA GLY A 292 9.87 -4.51 10.45
C GLY A 292 10.50 -5.25 11.64
N ALA A 293 9.69 -6.01 12.36
CA ALA A 293 10.14 -6.82 13.50
C ALA A 293 11.11 -7.94 13.06
N ILE A 294 10.80 -8.64 11.96
CA ILE A 294 11.64 -9.72 11.40
C ILE A 294 12.99 -9.17 10.96
N ALA A 295 13.03 -8.06 10.23
CA ALA A 295 14.28 -7.46 9.77
C ALA A 295 15.22 -7.14 10.94
N VAL A 296 14.71 -6.47 11.98
CA VAL A 296 15.52 -6.13 13.15
C VAL A 296 15.97 -7.37 13.91
N SER A 297 15.08 -8.36 14.09
CA SER A 297 15.46 -9.63 14.72
C SER A 297 16.63 -10.31 14.02
N ASN A 298 16.66 -10.28 12.68
CA ASN A 298 17.77 -10.82 11.90
C ASN A 298 19.05 -9.99 12.00
N ILE A 299 18.95 -8.66 11.99
CA ILE A 299 20.10 -7.78 12.22
C ILE A 299 20.75 -8.07 13.57
N VAL A 300 19.94 -8.23 14.61
CA VAL A 300 20.44 -8.50 15.99
C VAL A 300 21.10 -9.87 16.10
N LYS A 301 20.59 -10.88 15.40
CA LYS A 301 21.19 -12.24 15.41
C LYS A 301 22.53 -12.33 14.69
N LYS A 302 22.79 -11.44 13.71
CA LYS A 302 24.02 -11.41 12.92
C LYS A 302 25.14 -10.57 13.53
N ASN A 303 24.83 -9.70 14.49
CA ASN A 303 25.74 -8.80 15.18
C ASN A 303 25.88 -9.18 16.65
#